data_c35057d8f4d34f7ca9a57c2b35e27a68
#
_entry.id   c35057d8f4d34f7ca9a57c2b35e27a68
#
_cell.length_a   1.000
_cell.length_b   1.000
_cell.length_c   1.000
_cell.angle_alpha   90.00
_cell.angle_beta   90.00
_cell.angle_gamma   90.00
#
_symmetry.space_group_name_H-M   'P 1'
#
loop_
_entity.id
_entity.type
_entity.pdbx_description
1 polymer ?
#
loop_
_entity_poly.entity_id
_entity_poly.type
_entity_poly.pdbx_seq_one_letter_code
_entity_poly.pdbx_strand_id
1 'polypeptide(L)'
;HRDLHSFPTRRSSDLVCLDLEGVLVPEIWLGVADITGIDELKATTREIPDYDQLMKRRLKIMSENDLGLSIIQKVVKGLKPLEGAKEFLEWLNTEFQVVILSDTFYEFSKPLMRQLEWPTLFCHQLETNASGEIVNYHLRMRDHKREAVKALKALNFKVYAVGDSYNDVSMLMEADVGIFFRASTNVIKKFPELPFTTEYNQLKKALIEKNLFRKGS
;
A
#
# COMPACT_ATOMS: atom_id res chain seq x y z
N HIS A 1 8.56 -7.59 48.02
CA HIS A 1 8.61 -8.07 46.62
C HIS A 1 7.78 -7.12 45.79
N ARG A 2 8.41 -6.27 45.01
CA ARG A 2 7.75 -5.46 43.97
C ARG A 2 7.68 -6.34 42.73
N ASP A 3 6.47 -6.68 42.31
CA ASP A 3 6.24 -7.26 41.01
C ASP A 3 6.81 -6.32 39.96
N LEU A 4 7.89 -6.76 39.32
CA LEU A 4 8.40 -6.16 38.11
C LEU A 4 7.33 -6.38 37.04
N HIS A 5 6.52 -5.35 36.79
CA HIS A 5 5.66 -5.31 35.62
C HIS A 5 6.52 -5.66 34.43
N SER A 6 6.19 -6.79 33.80
CA SER A 6 6.80 -7.19 32.54
C SER A 6 6.58 -6.03 31.56
N PHE A 7 7.65 -5.34 31.23
CA PHE A 7 7.63 -4.43 30.08
C PHE A 7 7.10 -5.22 28.87
N PRO A 8 6.20 -4.65 28.08
CA PRO A 8 5.77 -5.29 26.86
C PRO A 8 7.03 -5.70 26.10
N THR A 9 7.13 -6.98 25.80
CA THR A 9 8.24 -7.57 25.05
C THR A 9 8.53 -6.69 23.87
N ARG A 10 9.77 -6.23 23.74
CA ARG A 10 10.27 -5.42 22.64
C ARG A 10 9.56 -5.79 21.36
N ARG A 11 9.04 -4.78 20.63
CA ARG A 11 8.65 -4.94 19.22
C ARG A 11 9.69 -5.83 18.55
N SER A 12 9.23 -6.90 17.96
CA SER A 12 10.05 -7.82 17.19
C SER A 12 10.88 -7.02 16.18
N SER A 13 12.07 -7.49 15.84
CA SER A 13 12.83 -6.96 14.70
C SER A 13 12.13 -7.22 13.36
N ASP A 14 10.92 -7.75 13.40
CA ASP A 14 10.11 -8.09 12.24
C ASP A 14 9.35 -6.86 11.77
N LEU A 15 9.32 -6.67 10.46
CA LEU A 15 8.72 -5.52 9.79
C LEU A 15 7.71 -5.99 8.75
N VAL A 16 6.53 -5.35 8.74
CA VAL A 16 5.49 -5.61 7.75
C VAL A 16 5.45 -4.45 6.77
N CYS A 17 5.66 -4.76 5.48
CA CYS A 17 5.42 -3.86 4.37
C CYS A 17 4.01 -4.11 3.81
N LEU A 18 3.17 -3.09 3.78
CA LEU A 18 1.81 -3.17 3.25
C LEU A 18 1.69 -2.36 1.98
N ASP A 19 0.97 -2.86 0.97
CA ASP A 19 0.38 -1.95 0.00
C ASP A 19 -0.73 -1.12 0.67
N LEU A 20 -1.05 0.01 0.08
CA LEU A 20 -2.08 0.93 0.58
C LEU A 20 -3.45 0.63 -0.02
N GLU A 21 -3.55 0.75 -1.35
CA GLU A 21 -4.79 0.59 -2.11
C GLU A 21 -5.13 -0.90 -2.22
N GLY A 22 -6.40 -1.27 -2.03
CA GLY A 22 -6.82 -2.68 -1.96
C GLY A 22 -6.50 -3.40 -0.63
N VAL A 23 -5.55 -2.90 0.16
CA VAL A 23 -5.18 -3.47 1.46
C VAL A 23 -5.73 -2.65 2.64
N LEU A 24 -5.56 -1.35 2.65
CA LEU A 24 -6.01 -0.46 3.75
C LEU A 24 -7.06 0.55 3.31
N VAL A 25 -7.04 0.95 2.05
CA VAL A 25 -7.96 1.94 1.48
C VAL A 25 -8.46 1.47 0.12
N PRO A 26 -9.61 2.00 -0.36
CA PRO A 26 -10.06 1.71 -1.72
C PRO A 26 -9.12 2.32 -2.76
N GLU A 27 -9.22 1.83 -3.99
CA GLU A 27 -8.51 2.37 -5.15
C GLU A 27 -8.82 3.85 -5.36
N ILE A 28 -7.82 4.72 -5.27
CA ILE A 28 -7.99 6.17 -5.35
C ILE A 28 -8.49 6.59 -6.72
N TRP A 29 -7.93 6.05 -7.79
CA TRP A 29 -8.32 6.41 -9.15
C TRP A 29 -9.74 5.97 -9.51
N LEU A 30 -10.22 4.86 -8.97
CA LEU A 30 -11.62 4.45 -9.10
C LEU A 30 -12.53 5.46 -8.38
N GLY A 31 -12.15 5.88 -7.17
CA GLY A 31 -12.89 6.90 -6.43
C GLY A 31 -12.93 8.26 -7.16
N VAL A 32 -11.82 8.65 -7.79
CA VAL A 32 -11.75 9.87 -8.61
C VAL A 32 -12.68 9.74 -9.81
N ALA A 33 -12.62 8.65 -10.56
CA ALA A 33 -13.48 8.41 -11.71
C ALA A 33 -14.97 8.44 -11.35
N ASP A 34 -15.35 7.77 -10.27
CA ASP A 34 -16.76 7.71 -9.83
C ASP A 34 -17.32 9.08 -9.43
N ILE A 35 -16.52 9.91 -8.75
CA ILE A 35 -16.97 11.23 -8.29
C ILE A 35 -16.95 12.25 -9.42
N THR A 36 -15.99 12.17 -10.33
CA THR A 36 -15.87 13.10 -11.46
C THR A 36 -16.73 12.70 -12.66
N GLY A 37 -17.17 11.44 -12.71
CA GLY A 37 -17.90 10.89 -13.87
C GLY A 37 -17.02 10.62 -15.08
N ILE A 38 -15.68 10.59 -14.92
CA ILE A 38 -14.72 10.39 -16.00
C ILE A 38 -14.23 8.93 -15.97
N ASP A 39 -14.93 8.06 -16.69
CA ASP A 39 -14.68 6.63 -16.69
C ASP A 39 -13.27 6.24 -17.21
N GLU A 40 -12.67 7.06 -18.06
CA GLU A 40 -11.33 6.84 -18.59
C GLU A 40 -10.24 6.81 -17.51
N LEU A 41 -10.49 7.40 -16.33
CA LEU A 41 -9.59 7.35 -15.18
C LEU A 41 -9.60 6.00 -14.46
N LYS A 42 -10.58 5.12 -14.74
CA LYS A 42 -10.66 3.76 -14.18
C LYS A 42 -9.62 2.81 -14.76
N ALA A 43 -8.98 3.18 -15.88
CA ALA A 43 -7.94 2.35 -16.48
C ALA A 43 -6.81 2.07 -15.48
N THR A 44 -6.37 0.81 -15.41
CA THR A 44 -5.33 0.32 -14.52
C THR A 44 -4.17 -0.28 -15.32
N THR A 45 -3.13 -0.74 -14.65
CA THR A 45 -2.03 -1.48 -15.28
C THR A 45 -2.46 -2.81 -15.90
N ARG A 46 -3.70 -3.26 -15.69
CA ARG A 46 -4.28 -4.43 -16.36
C ARG A 46 -4.60 -4.13 -17.83
N GLU A 47 -5.09 -2.92 -18.11
CA GLU A 47 -5.43 -2.45 -19.45
C GLU A 47 -4.23 -1.77 -20.13
N ILE A 48 -3.43 -1.03 -19.35
CA ILE A 48 -2.23 -0.32 -19.83
C ILE A 48 -1.04 -0.76 -18.95
N PRO A 49 -0.35 -1.85 -19.31
CA PRO A 49 0.72 -2.44 -18.49
C PRO A 49 1.91 -1.51 -18.23
N ASP A 50 2.16 -0.57 -19.13
CA ASP A 50 3.20 0.44 -18.97
C ASP A 50 2.69 1.57 -18.07
N TYR A 51 3.27 1.65 -16.88
CA TYR A 51 2.87 2.65 -15.87
C TYR A 51 3.09 4.09 -16.35
N ASP A 52 4.15 4.36 -17.12
CA ASP A 52 4.41 5.70 -17.65
C ASP A 52 3.34 6.11 -18.69
N GLN A 53 2.93 5.19 -19.56
CA GLN A 53 1.83 5.43 -20.50
C GLN A 53 0.51 5.66 -19.76
N LEU A 54 0.23 4.87 -18.73
CA LEU A 54 -0.96 5.01 -17.91
C LEU A 54 -0.99 6.38 -17.24
N MET A 55 0.11 6.80 -16.62
CA MET A 55 0.19 8.09 -15.93
C MET A 55 0.12 9.28 -16.90
N LYS A 56 0.78 9.22 -18.05
CA LYS A 56 0.67 10.26 -19.09
C LYS A 56 -0.77 10.41 -19.57
N ARG A 57 -1.48 9.29 -19.76
CA ARG A 57 -2.91 9.32 -20.12
C ARG A 57 -3.75 9.98 -19.02
N ARG A 58 -3.53 9.62 -17.74
CA ARG A 58 -4.23 10.22 -16.60
C ARG A 58 -3.98 11.73 -16.51
N LEU A 59 -2.72 12.17 -16.63
CA LEU A 59 -2.38 13.60 -16.62
C LEU A 59 -3.07 14.36 -17.76
N LYS A 60 -3.10 13.78 -18.97
CA LYS A 60 -3.82 14.36 -20.10
C LYS A 60 -5.31 14.51 -19.81
N ILE A 61 -5.98 13.46 -19.35
CA ILE A 61 -7.41 13.47 -18.99
C ILE A 61 -7.67 14.53 -17.91
N MET A 62 -6.83 14.63 -16.90
CA MET A 62 -6.96 15.59 -15.83
C MET A 62 -6.85 17.04 -16.35
N SER A 63 -5.87 17.32 -17.20
CA SER A 63 -5.69 18.64 -17.83
C SER A 63 -6.87 18.99 -18.75
N GLU A 64 -7.36 18.05 -19.56
CA GLU A 64 -8.51 18.27 -20.44
C GLU A 64 -9.85 18.51 -19.72
N ASN A 65 -9.93 18.14 -18.43
CA ASN A 65 -11.13 18.27 -17.60
C ASN A 65 -10.93 19.23 -16.40
N ASP A 66 -9.89 20.06 -16.42
CA ASP A 66 -9.56 21.01 -15.34
C ASP A 66 -9.48 20.38 -13.95
N LEU A 67 -9.04 19.11 -13.86
CA LEU A 67 -8.89 18.38 -12.61
C LEU A 67 -7.53 18.69 -11.97
N GLY A 68 -7.45 19.80 -11.27
CA GLY A 68 -6.27 20.13 -10.46
C GLY A 68 -6.15 19.32 -9.17
N LEU A 69 -5.00 19.45 -8.51
CA LEU A 69 -4.69 18.74 -7.26
C LEU A 69 -5.76 18.92 -6.17
N SER A 70 -6.30 20.14 -6.04
CA SER A 70 -7.32 20.44 -5.03
C SER A 70 -8.61 19.62 -5.19
N ILE A 71 -9.02 19.36 -6.43
CA ILE A 71 -10.19 18.53 -6.74
C ILE A 71 -9.92 17.09 -6.34
N ILE A 72 -8.78 16.55 -6.74
CA ILE A 72 -8.38 15.17 -6.37
C ILE A 72 -8.29 15.01 -4.85
N GLN A 73 -7.67 15.95 -4.16
CA GLN A 73 -7.59 15.94 -2.69
C GLN A 73 -8.98 15.99 -2.02
N LYS A 74 -9.92 16.74 -2.60
CA LYS A 74 -11.31 16.79 -2.10
C LYS A 74 -11.99 15.43 -2.26
N VAL A 75 -11.80 14.78 -3.41
CA VAL A 75 -12.30 13.42 -3.65
C VAL A 75 -11.71 12.44 -2.62
N VAL A 76 -10.38 12.40 -2.52
CA VAL A 76 -9.67 11.49 -1.62
C VAL A 76 -10.04 11.72 -0.15
N LYS A 77 -10.33 12.97 0.25
CA LYS A 77 -10.84 13.29 1.60
C LYS A 77 -12.17 12.62 1.90
N GLY A 78 -13.01 12.38 0.89
CA GLY A 78 -14.27 11.65 1.02
C GLY A 78 -14.13 10.14 1.11
N LEU A 79 -13.01 9.58 0.67
CA LEU A 79 -12.72 8.15 0.79
C LEU A 79 -12.46 7.80 2.27
N LYS A 80 -12.82 6.58 2.62
CA LYS A 80 -12.59 6.04 3.98
C LYS A 80 -11.71 4.80 3.90
N PRO A 81 -10.91 4.52 4.93
CA PRO A 81 -10.27 3.23 5.06
C PRO A 81 -11.26 2.08 4.91
N LEU A 82 -10.80 0.95 4.40
CA LEU A 82 -11.60 -0.28 4.29
C LEU A 82 -12.07 -0.70 5.70
N GLU A 83 -13.23 -1.36 5.76
CA GLU A 83 -13.78 -1.86 7.02
C GLU A 83 -12.78 -2.79 7.71
N GLY A 84 -12.47 -2.51 8.98
CA GLY A 84 -11.48 -3.23 9.78
C GLY A 84 -10.01 -2.86 9.52
N ALA A 85 -9.71 -1.97 8.56
CA ALA A 85 -8.33 -1.59 8.23
C ALA A 85 -7.62 -0.86 9.36
N LYS A 86 -8.33 0.03 10.08
CA LYS A 86 -7.75 0.77 11.20
C LYS A 86 -7.39 -0.15 12.35
N GLU A 87 -8.32 -0.99 12.76
CA GLU A 87 -8.13 -1.97 13.83
C GLU A 87 -7.04 -3.00 13.48
N PHE A 88 -6.91 -3.31 12.20
CA PHE A 88 -5.82 -4.14 11.71
C PHE A 88 -4.47 -3.42 11.83
N LEU A 89 -4.38 -2.16 11.42
CA LEU A 89 -3.16 -1.35 11.47
C LEU A 89 -2.74 -1.06 12.91
N GLU A 90 -3.68 -0.76 13.80
CA GLU A 90 -3.45 -0.62 15.24
C GLU A 90 -2.83 -1.90 15.82
N TRP A 91 -3.45 -3.05 15.54
CA TRP A 91 -2.91 -4.33 15.97
C TRP A 91 -1.51 -4.59 15.40
N LEU A 92 -1.27 -4.32 14.11
CA LEU A 92 0.06 -4.47 13.53
C LEU A 92 1.12 -3.64 14.27
N ASN A 93 0.79 -2.41 14.63
CA ASN A 93 1.70 -1.52 15.35
C ASN A 93 2.03 -2.01 16.79
N THR A 94 1.24 -2.94 17.37
CA THR A 94 1.59 -3.58 18.65
C THR A 94 2.57 -4.74 18.47
N GLU A 95 2.51 -5.44 17.36
CA GLU A 95 3.28 -6.69 17.13
C GLU A 95 4.52 -6.49 16.24
N PHE A 96 4.46 -5.55 15.28
CA PHE A 96 5.45 -5.36 14.22
C PHE A 96 5.82 -3.89 14.06
N GLN A 97 6.93 -3.64 13.37
CA GLN A 97 7.15 -2.35 12.71
C GLN A 97 6.39 -2.35 11.38
N VAL A 98 5.83 -1.20 10.99
CA VAL A 98 4.99 -1.10 9.80
C VAL A 98 5.48 -0.03 8.86
N VAL A 99 5.57 -0.35 7.59
CA VAL A 99 5.82 0.59 6.48
C VAL A 99 4.81 0.33 5.37
N ILE A 100 4.17 1.37 4.89
CA ILE A 100 3.29 1.31 3.71
C ILE A 100 4.13 1.62 2.47
N LEU A 101 4.05 0.78 1.46
CA LEU A 101 4.70 0.90 0.15
C LEU A 101 3.62 1.00 -0.92
N SER A 102 3.47 2.15 -1.58
CA SER A 102 2.35 2.38 -2.50
C SER A 102 2.78 3.09 -3.77
N ASP A 103 2.13 2.75 -4.88
CA ASP A 103 2.28 3.45 -6.17
C ASP A 103 1.45 4.75 -6.25
N THR A 104 0.86 5.19 -5.16
CA THR A 104 0.17 6.47 -5.02
C THR A 104 1.16 7.65 -4.91
N PHE A 105 0.64 8.83 -4.65
CA PHE A 105 1.39 10.08 -4.53
C PHE A 105 1.19 10.72 -3.15
N TYR A 106 2.23 11.33 -2.57
CA TYR A 106 2.13 12.01 -1.28
C TYR A 106 1.03 13.06 -1.25
N GLU A 107 0.88 13.79 -2.36
CA GLU A 107 -0.09 14.86 -2.50
C GLU A 107 -1.53 14.35 -2.47
N PHE A 108 -1.77 13.13 -2.97
CA PHE A 108 -3.08 12.47 -2.93
C PHE A 108 -3.34 11.81 -1.58
N SER A 109 -2.35 11.15 -1.01
CA SER A 109 -2.53 10.27 0.13
C SER A 109 -2.77 10.98 1.46
N LYS A 110 -2.38 12.26 1.60
CA LYS A 110 -2.48 13.01 2.87
C LYS A 110 -3.82 12.86 3.61
N PRO A 111 -5.00 12.99 2.98
CA PRO A 111 -6.26 12.83 3.69
C PRO A 111 -6.49 11.41 4.24
N LEU A 112 -6.02 10.38 3.54
CA LEU A 112 -6.11 8.99 3.98
C LEU A 112 -5.08 8.67 5.07
N MET A 113 -3.85 9.18 4.92
CA MET A 113 -2.82 9.03 5.96
C MET A 113 -3.28 9.65 7.29
N ARG A 114 -3.95 10.78 7.25
CA ARG A 114 -4.56 11.38 8.45
C ARG A 114 -5.59 10.46 9.10
N GLN A 115 -6.41 9.77 8.31
CA GLN A 115 -7.42 8.84 8.82
C GLN A 115 -6.80 7.55 9.39
N LEU A 116 -5.60 7.18 8.90
CA LEU A 116 -4.80 6.03 9.36
C LEU A 116 -3.77 6.41 10.44
N GLU A 117 -3.84 7.63 11.00
CA GLU A 117 -2.97 8.12 12.09
C GLU A 117 -1.49 8.25 11.70
N TRP A 118 -1.23 8.64 10.43
CA TRP A 118 0.09 8.94 9.89
C TRP A 118 1.10 7.80 9.96
N PRO A 119 0.79 6.61 9.45
CA PRO A 119 1.78 5.55 9.32
C PRO A 119 2.90 5.97 8.37
N THR A 120 4.06 5.33 8.50
CA THR A 120 5.16 5.55 7.56
C THR A 120 4.75 5.13 6.16
N LEU A 121 4.85 6.04 5.19
CA LEU A 121 4.49 5.82 3.79
C LEU A 121 5.68 6.12 2.87
N PHE A 122 5.99 5.18 1.98
CA PHE A 122 6.88 5.40 0.84
C PHE A 122 6.05 5.30 -0.44
N CYS A 123 5.97 6.40 -1.17
CA CYS A 123 5.24 6.49 -2.43
C CYS A 123 5.92 7.49 -3.39
N HIS A 124 5.24 7.87 -4.44
CA HIS A 124 5.71 8.79 -5.48
C HIS A 124 5.38 10.24 -5.15
N GLN A 125 5.78 11.16 -6.00
CA GLN A 125 5.54 12.60 -5.88
C GLN A 125 4.90 13.15 -7.15
N LEU A 126 4.00 14.13 -6.99
CA LEU A 126 3.47 14.92 -8.09
C LEU A 126 4.18 16.27 -8.17
N GLU A 127 4.26 16.78 -9.38
CA GLU A 127 4.69 18.16 -9.64
C GLU A 127 3.47 19.00 -10.01
N THR A 128 3.30 20.13 -9.33
CA THR A 128 2.22 21.06 -9.61
C THR A 128 2.79 22.43 -9.97
N ASN A 129 2.09 23.13 -10.89
CA ASN A 129 2.40 24.52 -11.18
C ASN A 129 1.79 25.47 -10.12
N ALA A 130 2.01 26.77 -10.28
CA ALA A 130 1.52 27.80 -9.36
C ALA A 130 -0.02 27.88 -9.26
N SER A 131 -0.75 27.42 -10.28
CA SER A 131 -2.22 27.34 -10.28
C SER A 131 -2.76 26.06 -9.62
N GLY A 132 -1.89 25.13 -9.21
CA GLY A 132 -2.29 23.86 -8.60
C GLY A 132 -2.68 22.78 -9.63
N GLU A 133 -2.39 23.01 -10.89
CA GLU A 133 -2.53 22.01 -11.94
C GLU A 133 -1.39 21.00 -11.83
N ILE A 134 -1.70 19.70 -12.01
CA ILE A 134 -0.71 18.62 -11.96
C ILE A 134 -0.05 18.54 -13.34
N VAL A 135 1.23 18.90 -13.40
CA VAL A 135 1.99 19.00 -14.67
C VAL A 135 2.92 17.80 -14.91
N ASN A 136 3.31 17.11 -13.85
CA ASN A 136 4.22 15.97 -13.96
C ASN A 136 4.14 15.07 -12.73
N TYR A 137 4.83 13.93 -12.77
CA TYR A 137 5.03 13.05 -11.63
C TYR A 137 6.47 12.53 -11.58
N HIS A 138 6.91 12.18 -10.38
CA HIS A 138 8.25 11.65 -10.14
C HIS A 138 8.14 10.32 -9.41
N LEU A 139 8.57 9.25 -10.07
CA LEU A 139 8.71 7.96 -9.41
C LEU A 139 9.83 8.05 -8.37
N ARG A 140 9.63 7.50 -7.20
CA ARG A 140 10.68 7.37 -6.19
C ARG A 140 11.88 6.61 -6.75
N MET A 141 11.62 5.49 -7.39
CA MET A 141 12.55 4.67 -8.16
C MET A 141 11.78 3.60 -8.93
N ARG A 142 12.44 2.95 -9.87
CA ARG A 142 11.86 1.78 -10.55
C ARG A 142 11.70 0.63 -9.55
N ASP A 143 10.56 -0.06 -9.61
CA ASP A 143 10.22 -1.20 -8.72
C ASP A 143 10.43 -0.87 -7.24
N HIS A 144 9.98 0.33 -6.83
CA HIS A 144 10.30 0.91 -5.52
C HIS A 144 9.84 0.06 -4.34
N LYS A 145 8.73 -0.69 -4.48
CA LYS A 145 8.22 -1.58 -3.43
C LYS A 145 9.23 -2.70 -3.16
N ARG A 146 9.71 -3.35 -4.20
CA ARG A 146 10.74 -4.40 -4.08
C ARG A 146 12.05 -3.86 -3.56
N GLU A 147 12.52 -2.73 -4.09
CA GLU A 147 13.80 -2.14 -3.65
C GLU A 147 13.73 -1.66 -2.18
N ALA A 148 12.57 -1.21 -1.71
CA ALA A 148 12.37 -0.91 -0.29
C ALA A 148 12.49 -2.18 0.58
N VAL A 149 11.86 -3.30 0.17
CA VAL A 149 11.97 -4.58 0.87
C VAL A 149 13.43 -5.05 0.93
N LYS A 150 14.17 -4.99 -0.17
CA LYS A 150 15.60 -5.33 -0.20
C LYS A 150 16.43 -4.49 0.78
N ALA A 151 16.20 -3.17 0.80
CA ALA A 151 16.91 -2.26 1.70
C ALA A 151 16.62 -2.58 3.17
N LEU A 152 15.37 -2.90 3.51
CA LEU A 152 14.98 -3.27 4.87
C LEU A 152 15.58 -4.62 5.28
N LYS A 153 15.63 -5.61 4.38
CA LYS A 153 16.32 -6.89 4.62
C LYS A 153 17.83 -6.69 4.82
N ALA A 154 18.45 -5.78 4.06
CA ALA A 154 19.86 -5.44 4.23
C ALA A 154 20.15 -4.77 5.59
N LEU A 155 19.15 -4.19 6.25
CA LEU A 155 19.21 -3.71 7.63
C LEU A 155 18.92 -4.81 8.67
N ASN A 156 18.90 -6.07 8.27
CA ASN A 156 18.63 -7.25 9.10
C ASN A 156 17.20 -7.32 9.69
N PHE A 157 16.22 -6.64 9.06
CA PHE A 157 14.83 -6.90 9.37
C PHE A 157 14.37 -8.21 8.70
N LYS A 158 13.56 -8.98 9.40
CA LYS A 158 12.73 -10.00 8.77
C LYS A 158 11.50 -9.29 8.20
N VAL A 159 11.34 -9.33 6.89
CA VAL A 159 10.32 -8.56 6.20
C VAL A 159 9.17 -9.44 5.74
N TYR A 160 7.97 -9.10 6.18
CA TYR A 160 6.71 -9.60 5.67
C TYR A 160 6.16 -8.58 4.68
N ALA A 161 5.58 -9.01 3.58
CA ALA A 161 4.95 -8.14 2.60
C ALA A 161 3.50 -8.57 2.32
N VAL A 162 2.60 -7.61 2.22
CA VAL A 162 1.19 -7.83 1.93
C VAL A 162 0.76 -6.92 0.79
N GLY A 163 0.10 -7.49 -0.21
CA GLY A 163 -0.41 -6.76 -1.39
C GLY A 163 -1.59 -7.48 -2.02
N ASP A 164 -2.28 -6.85 -2.97
CA ASP A 164 -3.52 -7.37 -3.56
C ASP A 164 -3.44 -7.65 -5.06
N SER A 165 -2.38 -7.19 -5.74
CA SER A 165 -2.38 -7.10 -7.19
C SER A 165 -1.03 -7.44 -7.84
N TYR A 166 -0.97 -7.41 -9.18
CA TYR A 166 0.22 -7.76 -9.95
C TYR A 166 1.43 -6.88 -9.64
N ASN A 167 1.23 -5.59 -9.37
CA ASN A 167 2.31 -4.66 -9.05
C ASN A 167 2.97 -4.94 -7.71
N ASP A 168 2.35 -5.78 -6.85
CA ASP A 168 2.92 -6.17 -5.56
C ASP A 168 3.77 -7.44 -5.66
N VAL A 169 3.63 -8.22 -6.73
CA VAL A 169 4.28 -9.53 -6.85
C VAL A 169 5.77 -9.46 -6.61
N SER A 170 6.47 -8.49 -7.19
CA SER A 170 7.92 -8.32 -7.02
C SER A 170 8.29 -8.07 -5.55
N MET A 171 7.50 -7.29 -4.83
CA MET A 171 7.64 -7.02 -3.40
C MET A 171 7.37 -8.30 -2.57
N LEU A 172 6.28 -9.02 -2.88
CA LEU A 172 5.88 -10.22 -2.16
C LEU A 172 6.92 -11.34 -2.32
N MET A 173 7.46 -11.52 -3.52
CA MET A 173 8.50 -12.53 -3.81
C MET A 173 9.85 -12.17 -3.18
N GLU A 174 10.16 -10.89 -3.01
CA GLU A 174 11.41 -10.43 -2.40
C GLU A 174 11.40 -10.56 -0.88
N ALA A 175 10.24 -10.45 -0.24
CA ALA A 175 10.07 -10.53 1.21
C ALA A 175 10.41 -11.93 1.75
N ASP A 176 10.73 -12.03 3.05
CA ASP A 176 10.89 -13.34 3.71
C ASP A 176 9.55 -14.09 3.79
N VAL A 177 8.44 -13.36 3.82
CA VAL A 177 7.08 -13.89 3.75
C VAL A 177 6.21 -12.92 2.95
N GLY A 178 5.77 -13.31 1.76
CA GLY A 178 4.79 -12.57 0.97
C GLY A 178 3.40 -13.18 1.12
N ILE A 179 2.36 -12.34 1.24
CA ILE A 179 0.97 -12.78 1.40
C ILE A 179 0.08 -11.92 0.52
N PHE A 180 -0.73 -12.54 -0.32
CA PHE A 180 -1.82 -11.84 -1.00
C PHE A 180 -2.99 -11.58 -0.05
N PHE A 181 -3.53 -10.37 -0.10
CA PHE A 181 -4.73 -9.98 0.62
C PHE A 181 -5.80 -9.50 -0.37
N ARG A 182 -6.96 -10.17 -0.39
CA ARG A 182 -8.09 -9.86 -1.31
C ARG A 182 -7.72 -9.84 -2.79
N ALA A 183 -6.63 -10.50 -3.17
CA ALA A 183 -6.19 -10.55 -4.56
C ALA A 183 -7.21 -11.25 -5.47
N SER A 184 -7.26 -10.85 -6.74
CA SER A 184 -8.14 -11.48 -7.70
C SER A 184 -7.76 -12.94 -7.98
N THR A 185 -8.74 -13.76 -8.35
CA THR A 185 -8.53 -15.18 -8.67
C THR A 185 -7.48 -15.38 -9.77
N ASN A 186 -7.36 -14.44 -10.73
CA ASN A 186 -6.38 -14.52 -11.80
C ASN A 186 -4.94 -14.33 -11.29
N VAL A 187 -4.74 -13.42 -10.34
CA VAL A 187 -3.45 -13.19 -9.70
C VAL A 187 -3.05 -14.41 -8.87
N ILE A 188 -3.96 -14.90 -8.02
CA ILE A 188 -3.72 -16.09 -7.17
C ILE A 188 -3.35 -17.32 -8.01
N LYS A 189 -4.07 -17.58 -9.11
CA LYS A 189 -3.78 -18.72 -10.01
C LYS A 189 -2.42 -18.62 -10.68
N LYS A 190 -1.94 -17.41 -10.95
CA LYS A 190 -0.66 -17.20 -11.63
C LYS A 190 0.54 -17.33 -10.67
N PHE A 191 0.33 -17.12 -9.38
CA PHE A 191 1.36 -17.20 -8.34
C PHE A 191 0.91 -18.09 -7.18
N PRO A 192 0.73 -19.40 -7.44
CA PRO A 192 0.18 -20.35 -6.46
C PRO A 192 1.10 -20.61 -5.27
N GLU A 193 2.37 -20.24 -5.37
CA GLU A 193 3.36 -20.32 -4.29
C GLU A 193 3.15 -19.28 -3.18
N LEU A 194 2.44 -18.18 -3.47
CA LEU A 194 2.13 -17.16 -2.49
C LEU A 194 0.80 -17.48 -1.76
N PRO A 195 0.80 -17.56 -0.44
CA PRO A 195 -0.43 -17.71 0.33
C PRO A 195 -1.34 -16.51 0.15
N PHE A 196 -2.64 -16.70 0.26
CA PHE A 196 -3.63 -15.63 0.17
C PHE A 196 -4.61 -15.67 1.34
N THR A 197 -5.13 -14.48 1.68
CA THR A 197 -6.17 -14.28 2.68
C THR A 197 -7.18 -13.25 2.17
N THR A 198 -8.42 -13.30 2.67
CA THR A 198 -9.49 -12.38 2.28
C THR A 198 -9.97 -11.51 3.44
N GLU A 199 -9.69 -11.95 4.68
CA GLU A 199 -10.12 -11.27 5.89
C GLU A 199 -8.93 -10.89 6.77
N TYR A 200 -8.99 -9.73 7.45
CA TYR A 200 -7.91 -9.28 8.34
C TYR A 200 -7.60 -10.28 9.46
N ASN A 201 -8.60 -11.00 9.98
CA ASN A 201 -8.35 -12.02 11.00
C ASN A 201 -7.54 -13.20 10.47
N GLN A 202 -7.72 -13.58 9.21
CA GLN A 202 -6.90 -14.60 8.55
C GLN A 202 -5.48 -14.08 8.33
N LEU A 203 -5.36 -12.82 7.89
CA LEU A 203 -4.06 -12.17 7.68
C LEU A 203 -3.28 -12.06 8.99
N LYS A 204 -3.91 -11.65 10.11
CA LYS A 204 -3.31 -11.63 11.44
C LYS A 204 -2.75 -13.01 11.82
N LYS A 205 -3.53 -14.08 11.65
CA LYS A 205 -3.09 -15.46 11.91
C LYS A 205 -1.89 -15.84 11.05
N ALA A 206 -1.95 -15.57 9.74
CA ALA A 206 -0.86 -15.90 8.82
C ALA A 206 0.45 -15.18 9.18
N LEU A 207 0.40 -13.93 9.62
CA LEU A 207 1.56 -13.16 10.06
C LEU A 207 2.15 -13.73 11.37
N ILE A 208 1.33 -14.13 12.34
CA ILE A 208 1.78 -14.71 13.61
C ILE A 208 2.35 -16.11 13.41
N GLU A 209 1.64 -16.99 12.70
CA GLU A 209 2.03 -18.39 12.51
C GLU A 209 3.37 -18.50 11.79
N LYS A 210 3.60 -17.69 10.76
CA LYS A 210 4.91 -17.63 10.07
C LYS A 210 6.03 -17.12 10.97
N ASN A 211 5.71 -16.36 12.02
CA ASN A 211 6.68 -15.92 13.02
C ASN A 211 7.04 -17.05 14.02
N LEU A 212 6.12 -17.96 14.33
CA LEU A 212 6.33 -19.04 15.28
C LEU A 212 7.25 -20.16 14.75
N PHE A 213 7.27 -20.42 13.45
CA PHE A 213 8.07 -21.51 12.85
C PHE A 213 9.58 -21.30 12.86
N ARG A 214 10.11 -20.16 13.33
CA ARG A 214 11.56 -19.89 13.44
C ARG A 214 12.07 -19.60 14.86
N LYS A 215 11.25 -19.73 15.90
CA LYS A 215 11.73 -19.65 17.29
C LYS A 215 12.38 -20.93 17.81
N GLY A 216 12.59 -21.92 16.96
CA GLY A 216 13.10 -23.26 17.32
C GLY A 216 14.29 -23.73 16.48
N SER A 217 15.15 -22.83 15.99
CA SER A 217 16.43 -23.25 15.36
C SER A 217 17.57 -22.38 15.85
#